data_a72a6fb8ed7e39d9f2b2e2691280ed5a
#
_entry.id   a72a6fb8ed7e39d9f2b2e2691280ed5a
#
_cell.length_a   1.000
_cell.length_b   1.000
_cell.length_c   1.000
_cell.angle_alpha   90.00
_cell.angle_beta   90.00
_cell.angle_gamma   90.00
#
_symmetry.space_group_name_H-M   'P 1'
#
loop_
_entity.id
_entity.type
_entity.pdbx_description
1 polymer ?
#
loop_
_entity_poly.entity_id
_entity_poly.type
_entity_poly.pdbx_seq_one_letter_code
_entity_poly.pdbx_strand_id
1 'polypeptide(L)'
;MMERFFGLREHGTTVRTELLGGATTFVTMAYIMVVNPAILRFAGIPTGASTVATILAAVFGSLLMGFYANRPIAVAPYMGENAFIAFGLAALGITWQQRLGAVFVSGLGFLLITVLGVRGWLADAISPSMKRSFAVGIGLFLSLIGLYETGIVTSAVARMPAQALLLPDQIHLRAPDVPLKIGDLRSPEVLLALGGLLVIVILVARGVKGGIILGIGLTAAAGLLLGHGAAPKGIAALPFTGEYSLAPIAFRLDIPGVLRLSFLPILLTLFLMGFLDTLGTLVGVGAAGGMLDERGNFPRIKRPMIVDAVTCMFSGLLGTSTSGAFIESAAGIREGARTGLAAIVTGLLFACSIFFIPVLEPLQSLRFAYAPALIVVGMLMISSVAKIEFDDLTEVVPAFLTIVIMVFTYNIANGLTAALVLHPLLKLLAGRAREVRSGGVALAALCSLYYVFGLPH
;
A
#
# COMPACT_ATOMS: atom_id res chain seq x y z
N MET A 1 15.26 28.59 -16.90
CA MET A 1 14.81 27.40 -17.60
C MET A 1 13.79 26.59 -16.75
N MET A 2 14.08 26.20 -15.50
CA MET A 2 13.18 25.50 -14.60
C MET A 2 11.86 26.24 -14.34
N GLU A 3 11.93 27.55 -14.11
CA GLU A 3 10.78 28.41 -13.87
C GLU A 3 9.77 28.38 -15.03
N ARG A 4 10.28 28.37 -16.27
CA ARG A 4 9.44 28.33 -17.47
C ARG A 4 8.87 26.96 -17.77
N PHE A 5 9.60 25.88 -17.43
CA PHE A 5 9.16 24.50 -17.66
C PHE A 5 8.05 24.09 -16.71
N PHE A 6 8.17 24.44 -15.41
CA PHE A 6 7.21 24.07 -14.38
C PHE A 6 6.11 25.11 -14.16
N GLY A 7 6.21 26.30 -14.72
CA GLY A 7 5.24 27.38 -14.51
C GLY A 7 5.17 27.87 -13.07
N LEU A 8 6.32 27.99 -12.38
CA LEU A 8 6.36 28.26 -10.93
C LEU A 8 5.57 29.50 -10.54
N ARG A 9 5.69 30.59 -11.29
CA ARG A 9 4.96 31.85 -11.04
C ARG A 9 3.47 31.68 -11.25
N GLU A 10 3.06 30.95 -12.28
CA GLU A 10 1.65 30.68 -12.59
C GLU A 10 0.98 29.88 -11.45
N HIS A 11 1.75 29.02 -10.81
CA HIS A 11 1.30 28.19 -9.68
C HIS A 11 1.55 28.85 -8.31
N GLY A 12 2.01 30.11 -8.25
CA GLY A 12 2.23 30.86 -7.01
C GLY A 12 3.30 30.25 -6.09
N THR A 13 4.34 29.63 -6.64
CA THR A 13 5.41 28.96 -5.89
C THR A 13 6.80 29.44 -6.32
N THR A 14 7.82 29.04 -5.58
CA THR A 14 9.23 29.36 -5.86
C THR A 14 10.09 28.11 -5.87
N VAL A 15 11.26 28.14 -6.50
CA VAL A 15 12.22 27.03 -6.48
C VAL A 15 12.52 26.58 -5.04
N ARG A 16 12.73 27.54 -4.13
CA ARG A 16 13.01 27.24 -2.71
C ARG A 16 11.85 26.48 -2.05
N THR A 17 10.63 26.90 -2.30
CA THR A 17 9.42 26.26 -1.76
C THR A 17 9.25 24.85 -2.32
N GLU A 18 9.50 24.64 -3.61
CA GLU A 18 9.45 23.33 -4.26
C GLU A 18 10.53 22.38 -3.70
N LEU A 19 11.76 22.88 -3.49
CA LEU A 19 12.84 22.10 -2.87
C LEU A 19 12.48 21.67 -1.46
N LEU A 20 11.98 22.59 -0.63
CA LEU A 20 11.54 22.28 0.74
C LEU A 20 10.37 21.30 0.76
N GLY A 21 9.38 21.51 -0.12
CA GLY A 21 8.24 20.63 -0.24
C GLY A 21 8.61 19.22 -0.69
N GLY A 22 9.51 19.10 -1.68
CA GLY A 22 10.03 17.82 -2.14
C GLY A 22 10.83 17.09 -1.07
N ALA A 23 11.69 17.80 -0.33
CA ALA A 23 12.44 17.24 0.79
C ALA A 23 11.49 16.79 1.93
N THR A 24 10.47 17.58 2.25
CA THR A 24 9.44 17.22 3.24
C THR A 24 8.70 15.96 2.82
N THR A 25 8.28 15.86 1.55
CA THR A 25 7.65 14.66 1.01
C THR A 25 8.56 13.45 1.12
N PHE A 26 9.84 13.56 0.71
CA PHE A 26 10.81 12.48 0.85
C PHE A 26 10.92 11.99 2.30
N VAL A 27 11.13 12.89 3.25
CA VAL A 27 11.30 12.51 4.67
C VAL A 27 10.06 11.84 5.23
N THR A 28 8.85 12.30 4.84
CA THR A 28 7.59 11.70 5.32
C THR A 28 7.32 10.32 4.76
N MET A 29 7.78 10.01 3.54
CA MET A 29 7.56 8.72 2.89
C MET A 29 8.79 7.79 2.88
N ALA A 30 9.94 8.24 3.42
CA ALA A 30 11.19 7.46 3.43
C ALA A 30 11.08 6.09 4.11
N TYR A 31 10.12 5.93 5.03
CA TYR A 31 9.84 4.65 5.69
C TYR A 31 9.55 3.50 4.73
N ILE A 32 9.09 3.81 3.48
CA ILE A 32 8.79 2.79 2.47
C ILE A 32 10.03 1.98 2.09
N MET A 33 11.22 2.57 2.16
CA MET A 33 12.49 1.87 1.89
C MET A 33 12.81 0.79 2.92
N VAL A 34 12.22 0.88 4.09
CA VAL A 34 12.33 -0.13 5.16
C VAL A 34 11.17 -1.10 5.10
N VAL A 35 9.95 -0.58 5.07
CA VAL A 35 8.73 -1.38 5.29
C VAL A 35 8.38 -2.22 4.06
N ASN A 36 8.48 -1.68 2.83
CA ASN A 36 8.12 -2.44 1.64
C ASN A 36 9.00 -3.69 1.43
N PRO A 37 10.34 -3.61 1.48
CA PRO A 37 11.19 -4.81 1.39
C PRO A 37 11.00 -5.79 2.55
N ALA A 38 10.77 -5.28 3.77
CA ALA A 38 10.48 -6.11 4.94
C ALA A 38 9.20 -6.95 4.75
N ILE A 39 8.16 -6.38 4.14
CA ILE A 39 6.93 -7.09 3.80
C ILE A 39 7.16 -8.07 2.64
N LEU A 40 7.79 -7.64 1.55
CA LEU A 40 8.00 -8.47 0.36
C LEU A 40 8.91 -9.68 0.61
N ARG A 41 9.73 -9.65 1.67
CA ARG A 41 10.48 -10.82 2.14
C ARG A 41 9.57 -12.03 2.42
N PHE A 42 8.34 -11.81 2.93
CA PHE A 42 7.36 -12.88 3.15
C PHE A 42 6.81 -13.45 1.83
N ALA A 43 6.95 -12.72 0.72
CA ALA A 43 6.69 -13.23 -0.61
C ALA A 43 7.82 -14.10 -1.18
N GLY A 44 8.95 -14.22 -0.47
CA GLY A 44 10.15 -14.93 -0.94
C GLY A 44 11.07 -14.07 -1.81
N ILE A 45 10.88 -12.74 -1.82
CA ILE A 45 11.72 -11.81 -2.59
C ILE A 45 12.93 -11.41 -1.73
N PRO A 46 14.18 -11.53 -2.24
CA PRO A 46 15.39 -11.14 -1.50
C PRO A 46 15.37 -9.67 -1.08
N THR A 47 15.63 -9.40 0.21
CA THR A 47 15.44 -8.07 0.81
C THR A 47 16.32 -7.00 0.18
N GLY A 48 17.63 -7.27 -0.04
CA GLY A 48 18.54 -6.29 -0.63
C GLY A 48 18.13 -5.88 -2.03
N ALA A 49 17.84 -6.86 -2.91
CA ALA A 49 17.33 -6.61 -4.26
C ALA A 49 15.98 -5.88 -4.24
N SER A 50 15.06 -6.27 -3.35
CA SER A 50 13.76 -5.63 -3.17
C SER A 50 13.88 -4.18 -2.70
N THR A 51 14.90 -3.86 -1.87
CA THR A 51 15.17 -2.48 -1.44
C THR A 51 15.58 -1.61 -2.63
N VAL A 52 16.50 -2.11 -3.46
CA VAL A 52 16.92 -1.42 -4.69
C VAL A 52 15.73 -1.23 -5.62
N ALA A 53 14.92 -2.27 -5.86
CA ALA A 53 13.73 -2.20 -6.70
C ALA A 53 12.71 -1.17 -6.17
N THR A 54 12.50 -1.12 -4.86
CA THR A 54 11.61 -0.15 -4.19
C THR A 54 12.08 1.28 -4.42
N ILE A 55 13.37 1.55 -4.22
CA ILE A 55 13.96 2.88 -4.42
C ILE A 55 13.85 3.28 -5.89
N LEU A 56 14.21 2.40 -6.82
CA LEU A 56 14.13 2.69 -8.26
C LEU A 56 12.70 2.93 -8.74
N ALA A 57 11.72 2.20 -8.23
CA ALA A 57 10.31 2.44 -8.54
C ALA A 57 9.88 3.83 -8.05
N ALA A 58 10.30 4.23 -6.84
CA ALA A 58 10.02 5.55 -6.30
C ALA A 58 10.72 6.68 -7.10
N VAL A 59 11.97 6.46 -7.50
CA VAL A 59 12.72 7.39 -8.39
C VAL A 59 11.98 7.55 -9.71
N PHE A 60 11.75 6.45 -10.42
CA PHE A 60 11.13 6.47 -11.74
C PHE A 60 9.75 7.14 -11.71
N GLY A 61 8.88 6.70 -10.80
CA GLY A 61 7.52 7.21 -10.69
C GLY A 61 7.48 8.70 -10.31
N SER A 62 8.30 9.13 -9.35
CA SER A 62 8.35 10.53 -8.92
C SER A 62 8.95 11.44 -10.00
N LEU A 63 9.98 11.01 -10.72
CA LEU A 63 10.51 11.74 -11.87
C LEU A 63 9.48 11.85 -13.00
N LEU A 64 8.82 10.74 -13.32
CA LEU A 64 7.78 10.73 -14.35
C LEU A 64 6.58 11.62 -13.95
N MET A 65 6.16 11.61 -12.67
CA MET A 65 5.13 12.50 -12.14
C MET A 65 5.54 13.97 -12.26
N GLY A 66 6.81 14.28 -11.96
CA GLY A 66 7.35 15.62 -12.06
C GLY A 66 7.42 16.12 -13.50
N PHE A 67 8.05 15.37 -14.41
CA PHE A 67 8.27 15.80 -15.79
C PHE A 67 7.02 15.73 -16.67
N TYR A 68 6.26 14.64 -16.58
CA TYR A 68 5.12 14.39 -17.47
C TYR A 68 3.80 14.99 -16.95
N ALA A 69 3.50 14.79 -15.67
CA ALA A 69 2.25 15.26 -15.10
C ALA A 69 2.34 16.68 -14.52
N ASN A 70 3.54 17.17 -14.21
CA ASN A 70 3.81 18.43 -13.53
C ASN A 70 2.97 18.59 -12.25
N ARG A 71 3.05 17.57 -11.35
CA ARG A 71 2.31 17.55 -10.07
C ARG A 71 3.28 17.33 -8.90
N PRO A 72 3.07 18.02 -7.76
CA PRO A 72 3.91 17.89 -6.56
C PRO A 72 3.59 16.61 -5.78
N ILE A 73 3.48 15.49 -6.46
CA ILE A 73 3.03 14.21 -5.92
C ILE A 73 4.14 13.19 -6.17
N ALA A 74 4.67 12.62 -5.11
CA ALA A 74 5.63 11.52 -5.21
C ALA A 74 4.90 10.20 -5.45
N VAL A 75 5.60 9.28 -6.09
CA VAL A 75 5.11 7.94 -6.42
C VAL A 75 6.05 6.92 -5.78
N ALA A 76 5.50 5.87 -5.18
CA ALA A 76 6.26 4.76 -4.61
C ALA A 76 5.38 3.50 -4.49
N PRO A 77 5.96 2.34 -4.12
CA PRO A 77 5.18 1.12 -3.85
C PRO A 77 4.12 1.33 -2.78
N TYR A 78 2.88 0.95 -3.07
CA TYR A 78 1.75 1.06 -2.16
C TYR A 78 1.85 0.10 -0.97
N MET A 79 1.42 0.56 0.21
CA MET A 79 1.48 -0.25 1.44
C MET A 79 0.37 -1.29 1.54
N GLY A 80 -0.83 -1.01 1.01
CA GLY A 80 -1.95 -1.96 1.01
C GLY A 80 -1.70 -3.13 0.07
N GLU A 81 -1.33 -2.82 -1.17
CA GLU A 81 -1.10 -3.80 -2.20
C GLU A 81 0.13 -4.67 -1.93
N ASN A 82 1.21 -4.12 -1.36
CA ASN A 82 2.38 -4.94 -1.02
C ASN A 82 2.03 -6.00 0.03
N ALA A 83 1.18 -5.66 0.99
CA ALA A 83 0.68 -6.59 1.98
C ALA A 83 -0.22 -7.67 1.35
N PHE A 84 -1.10 -7.30 0.42
CA PHE A 84 -1.89 -8.27 -0.35
C PHE A 84 -1.00 -9.21 -1.18
N ILE A 85 0.01 -8.68 -1.87
CA ILE A 85 0.97 -9.47 -2.64
C ILE A 85 1.78 -10.42 -1.76
N ALA A 86 2.23 -9.94 -0.59
CA ALA A 86 3.07 -10.73 0.30
C ALA A 86 2.29 -11.79 1.08
N PHE A 87 1.14 -11.44 1.63
CA PHE A 87 0.37 -12.29 2.53
C PHE A 87 -0.87 -12.89 1.88
N GLY A 88 -1.71 -12.07 1.24
CA GLY A 88 -2.95 -12.54 0.63
C GLY A 88 -2.74 -13.55 -0.48
N LEU A 89 -1.76 -13.31 -1.37
CA LEU A 89 -1.43 -14.24 -2.45
C LEU A 89 -0.54 -15.41 -1.99
N ALA A 90 0.16 -15.30 -0.85
CA ALA A 90 0.95 -16.39 -0.31
C ALA A 90 0.08 -17.57 0.11
N ALA A 91 -1.05 -17.30 0.74
CA ALA A 91 -2.00 -18.31 1.18
C ALA A 91 -2.55 -19.17 0.02
N LEU A 92 -2.52 -18.64 -1.21
CA LEU A 92 -2.99 -19.32 -2.42
C LEU A 92 -1.89 -20.11 -3.14
N GLY A 93 -0.69 -20.24 -2.56
CA GLY A 93 0.43 -20.98 -3.18
C GLY A 93 1.02 -20.34 -4.44
N ILE A 94 0.72 -19.06 -4.71
CA ILE A 94 1.17 -18.34 -5.89
C ILE A 94 2.65 -17.97 -5.75
N THR A 95 3.46 -18.30 -6.75
CA THR A 95 4.89 -17.98 -6.76
C THR A 95 5.12 -16.47 -6.83
N TRP A 96 6.24 -15.98 -6.31
CA TRP A 96 6.55 -14.55 -6.37
C TRP A 96 6.69 -14.04 -7.81
N GLN A 97 7.13 -14.87 -8.76
CA GLN A 97 7.20 -14.54 -10.17
C GLN A 97 5.80 -14.28 -10.77
N GLN A 98 4.83 -15.12 -10.41
CA GLN A 98 3.43 -14.91 -10.80
C GLN A 98 2.85 -13.65 -10.15
N ARG A 99 3.19 -13.36 -8.90
CA ARG A 99 2.75 -12.12 -8.23
C ARG A 99 3.27 -10.89 -8.96
N LEU A 100 4.56 -10.88 -9.38
CA LEU A 100 5.12 -9.81 -10.20
C LEU A 100 4.47 -9.74 -11.59
N GLY A 101 4.17 -10.87 -12.20
CA GLY A 101 3.40 -10.95 -13.44
C GLY A 101 2.02 -10.31 -13.29
N ALA A 102 1.33 -10.59 -12.17
CA ALA A 102 0.03 -9.99 -11.88
C ALA A 102 0.13 -8.47 -11.66
N VAL A 103 1.17 -7.97 -10.99
CA VAL A 103 1.45 -6.53 -10.85
C VAL A 103 1.60 -5.88 -12.23
N PHE A 104 2.40 -6.47 -13.11
CA PHE A 104 2.63 -5.94 -14.45
C PHE A 104 1.34 -5.91 -15.29
N VAL A 105 0.60 -7.03 -15.33
CA VAL A 105 -0.64 -7.15 -16.11
C VAL A 105 -1.74 -6.25 -15.57
N SER A 106 -1.88 -6.11 -14.25
CA SER A 106 -2.83 -5.17 -13.65
C SER A 106 -2.48 -3.72 -13.98
N GLY A 107 -1.19 -3.35 -13.96
CA GLY A 107 -0.69 -2.04 -14.39
C GLY A 107 -0.99 -1.77 -15.88
N LEU A 108 -0.83 -2.77 -16.73
CA LEU A 108 -1.20 -2.67 -18.16
C LEU A 108 -2.72 -2.46 -18.33
N GLY A 109 -3.54 -3.20 -17.60
CA GLY A 109 -4.99 -3.00 -17.57
C GLY A 109 -5.37 -1.59 -17.10
N PHE A 110 -4.69 -1.08 -16.06
CA PHE A 110 -4.88 0.28 -15.58
C PHE A 110 -4.52 1.33 -16.64
N LEU A 111 -3.40 1.14 -17.35
CA LEU A 111 -2.98 2.02 -18.43
C LEU A 111 -4.02 2.03 -19.56
N LEU A 112 -4.47 0.87 -20.02
CA LEU A 112 -5.45 0.74 -21.10
C LEU A 112 -6.76 1.46 -20.74
N ILE A 113 -7.33 1.22 -19.57
CA ILE A 113 -8.57 1.87 -19.11
C ILE A 113 -8.41 3.39 -19.00
N THR A 114 -7.23 3.84 -18.53
CA THR A 114 -6.93 5.28 -18.42
C THR A 114 -6.81 5.94 -19.80
N VAL A 115 -6.14 5.29 -20.76
CA VAL A 115 -5.96 5.81 -22.11
C VAL A 115 -7.28 5.83 -22.87
N LEU A 116 -8.08 4.76 -22.79
CA LEU A 116 -9.39 4.63 -23.42
C LEU A 116 -10.45 5.57 -22.83
N GLY A 117 -10.18 6.22 -21.69
CA GLY A 117 -11.10 7.17 -21.08
C GLY A 117 -12.28 6.55 -20.34
N VAL A 118 -12.30 5.23 -20.15
CA VAL A 118 -13.38 4.48 -19.45
C VAL A 118 -13.35 4.70 -17.95
N ARG A 119 -12.31 5.32 -17.44
CA ARG A 119 -12.06 5.54 -15.99
C ARG A 119 -13.19 6.25 -15.26
N GLY A 120 -13.83 7.25 -15.89
CA GLY A 120 -14.95 8.00 -15.28
C GLY A 120 -16.12 7.08 -15.01
N TRP A 121 -16.51 6.29 -16.01
CA TRP A 121 -17.55 5.29 -15.89
C TRP A 121 -17.26 4.26 -14.78
N LEU A 122 -15.98 3.79 -14.68
CA LEU A 122 -15.56 2.85 -13.65
C LEU A 122 -15.53 3.49 -12.25
N ALA A 123 -15.00 4.72 -12.14
CA ALA A 123 -14.99 5.45 -10.88
C ALA A 123 -16.41 5.73 -10.36
N ASP A 124 -17.33 6.03 -11.27
CA ASP A 124 -18.73 6.25 -10.96
C ASP A 124 -19.49 4.97 -10.60
N ALA A 125 -19.00 3.82 -11.03
CA ALA A 125 -19.59 2.52 -10.73
C ALA A 125 -19.56 2.16 -9.23
N ILE A 126 -18.61 2.72 -8.49
CA ILE A 126 -18.37 2.43 -7.08
C ILE A 126 -18.83 3.62 -6.26
N SER A 127 -19.68 3.36 -5.26
CA SER A 127 -20.23 4.42 -4.40
C SER A 127 -19.13 5.09 -3.55
N PRO A 128 -19.32 6.35 -3.13
CA PRO A 128 -18.39 7.04 -2.23
C PRO A 128 -18.15 6.26 -0.92
N SER A 129 -19.19 5.69 -0.34
CA SER A 129 -19.12 4.90 0.89
C SER A 129 -18.26 3.63 0.71
N MET A 130 -18.41 2.93 -0.41
CA MET A 130 -17.57 1.78 -0.73
C MET A 130 -16.10 2.16 -0.95
N LYS A 131 -15.80 3.27 -1.68
CA LYS A 131 -14.41 3.74 -1.84
C LYS A 131 -13.74 4.01 -0.51
N ARG A 132 -14.49 4.59 0.44
CA ARG A 132 -14.01 4.87 1.80
C ARG A 132 -13.81 3.60 2.61
N SER A 133 -14.73 2.64 2.49
CA SER A 133 -14.61 1.35 3.19
C SER A 133 -13.40 0.54 2.73
N PHE A 134 -13.00 0.65 1.47
CA PHE A 134 -11.75 0.02 0.98
C PHE A 134 -10.53 0.60 1.71
N ALA A 135 -10.41 1.92 1.82
CA ALA A 135 -9.32 2.54 2.54
C ALA A 135 -9.29 2.14 4.02
N VAL A 136 -10.46 2.11 4.68
CA VAL A 136 -10.59 1.66 6.07
C VAL A 136 -10.23 0.19 6.22
N GLY A 137 -10.72 -0.67 5.33
CA GLY A 137 -10.43 -2.12 5.32
C GLY A 137 -8.93 -2.39 5.16
N ILE A 138 -8.28 -1.74 4.19
CA ILE A 138 -6.83 -1.81 4.00
C ILE A 138 -6.09 -1.33 5.24
N GLY A 139 -6.51 -0.21 5.84
CA GLY A 139 -5.88 0.33 7.05
C GLY A 139 -5.95 -0.63 8.23
N LEU A 140 -7.13 -1.23 8.49
CA LEU A 140 -7.29 -2.25 9.55
C LEU A 140 -6.53 -3.54 9.24
N PHE A 141 -6.46 -3.95 7.97
CA PHE A 141 -5.66 -5.10 7.55
C PHE A 141 -4.17 -4.87 7.82
N LEU A 142 -3.64 -3.70 7.47
CA LEU A 142 -2.25 -3.33 7.81
C LEU A 142 -2.02 -3.30 9.32
N SER A 143 -2.97 -2.77 10.09
CA SER A 143 -2.89 -2.76 11.54
C SER A 143 -2.87 -4.17 12.12
N LEU A 144 -3.68 -5.09 11.60
CA LEU A 144 -3.66 -6.50 12.01
C LEU A 144 -2.30 -7.14 11.74
N ILE A 145 -1.73 -6.92 10.55
CA ILE A 145 -0.38 -7.39 10.21
C ILE A 145 0.64 -6.81 11.20
N GLY A 146 0.61 -5.51 11.43
CA GLY A 146 1.52 -4.85 12.38
C GLY A 146 1.41 -5.40 13.80
N LEU A 147 0.19 -5.62 14.30
CA LEU A 147 -0.06 -6.22 15.61
C LEU A 147 0.44 -7.66 15.69
N TYR A 148 0.35 -8.42 14.60
CA TYR A 148 0.82 -9.80 14.55
C TYR A 148 2.35 -9.88 14.44
N GLU A 149 2.97 -9.07 13.59
CA GLU A 149 4.41 -9.00 13.40
C GLU A 149 5.15 -8.48 14.66
N THR A 150 4.53 -7.56 15.40
CA THR A 150 5.08 -7.08 16.70
C THR A 150 4.95 -8.10 17.80
N GLY A 151 4.12 -9.14 17.64
CA GLY A 151 3.80 -10.09 18.68
C GLY A 151 2.85 -9.56 19.77
N ILE A 152 2.28 -8.35 19.62
CA ILE A 152 1.25 -7.82 20.52
C ILE A 152 -0.01 -8.69 20.43
N VAL A 153 -0.35 -9.13 19.22
CA VAL A 153 -1.39 -10.13 18.96
C VAL A 153 -0.72 -11.36 18.35
N THR A 154 -1.17 -12.53 18.73
CA THR A 154 -0.63 -13.80 18.24
C THR A 154 -1.73 -14.80 17.98
N SER A 155 -1.43 -15.91 17.29
CA SER A 155 -2.36 -17.02 17.12
C SER A 155 -2.74 -17.63 18.46
N ALA A 156 -4.01 -17.97 18.64
CA ALA A 156 -4.50 -18.64 19.82
C ALA A 156 -3.79 -19.98 20.10
N VAL A 157 -3.32 -20.66 19.04
CA VAL A 157 -2.58 -21.93 19.14
C VAL A 157 -1.10 -21.74 19.50
N ALA A 158 -0.57 -20.53 19.45
CA ALA A 158 0.81 -20.29 19.81
C ALA A 158 1.08 -20.69 21.25
N ARG A 159 2.15 -21.49 21.46
CA ARG A 159 2.55 -22.08 22.74
C ARG A 159 1.59 -23.14 23.32
N MET A 160 0.61 -23.63 22.54
CA MET A 160 -0.16 -24.80 22.96
C MET A 160 0.64 -26.08 22.70
N PRO A 161 0.58 -27.07 23.62
CA PRO A 161 1.14 -28.39 23.35
C PRO A 161 0.49 -29.03 22.12
N ALA A 162 1.27 -29.75 21.31
CA ALA A 162 0.75 -30.38 20.10
C ALA A 162 -0.46 -31.28 20.36
N GLN A 163 -0.47 -32.00 21.49
CA GLN A 163 -1.56 -32.88 21.93
C GLN A 163 -2.87 -32.12 22.17
N ALA A 164 -2.80 -30.86 22.61
CA ALA A 164 -4.00 -30.05 22.83
C ALA A 164 -4.63 -29.52 21.52
N LEU A 165 -3.91 -29.63 20.41
CA LEU A 165 -4.37 -29.21 19.08
C LEU A 165 -4.93 -30.35 18.25
N LEU A 166 -4.79 -31.60 18.72
CA LEU A 166 -5.32 -32.78 18.02
C LEU A 166 -6.75 -33.07 18.46
N LEU A 167 -7.61 -33.46 17.52
CA LEU A 167 -8.89 -34.05 17.81
C LEU A 167 -8.69 -35.46 18.43
N PRO A 168 -9.75 -36.08 19.03
CA PRO A 168 -9.64 -37.40 19.61
C PRO A 168 -9.11 -38.51 18.69
N ASP A 169 -9.25 -38.35 17.38
CA ASP A 169 -8.70 -39.24 16.34
C ASP A 169 -7.17 -39.10 16.15
N GLN A 170 -6.55 -38.11 16.77
CA GLN A 170 -5.12 -37.78 16.66
C GLN A 170 -4.59 -37.50 15.22
N ILE A 171 -5.48 -37.35 14.26
CA ILE A 171 -5.15 -37.15 12.84
C ILE A 171 -5.45 -35.71 12.44
N HIS A 172 -6.57 -35.14 12.92
CA HIS A 172 -7.00 -33.80 12.56
C HIS A 172 -6.66 -32.79 13.64
N LEU A 173 -6.32 -31.56 13.22
CA LEU A 173 -6.07 -30.44 14.13
C LEU A 173 -7.41 -29.85 14.58
N ARG A 174 -7.53 -29.60 15.88
CA ARG A 174 -8.67 -28.88 16.44
C ARG A 174 -8.56 -27.39 16.07
N ALA A 175 -9.59 -26.84 15.45
CA ALA A 175 -9.69 -25.40 15.26
C ALA A 175 -9.82 -24.70 16.62
N PRO A 176 -9.08 -23.62 16.89
CA PRO A 176 -9.26 -22.86 18.12
C PRO A 176 -10.60 -22.12 18.10
N ASP A 177 -11.28 -22.09 19.26
CA ASP A 177 -12.53 -21.33 19.41
C ASP A 177 -12.31 -19.83 19.19
N VAL A 178 -11.11 -19.33 19.52
CA VAL A 178 -10.67 -17.96 19.27
C VAL A 178 -9.40 -18.00 18.42
N PRO A 179 -9.39 -17.42 17.21
CA PRO A 179 -8.26 -17.52 16.31
C PRO A 179 -7.04 -16.70 16.77
N LEU A 180 -7.27 -15.59 17.48
CA LEU A 180 -6.25 -14.67 17.94
C LEU A 180 -6.32 -14.44 19.44
N LYS A 181 -5.17 -14.19 20.06
CA LYS A 181 -5.06 -13.80 21.47
C LYS A 181 -4.00 -12.72 21.65
N ILE A 182 -4.00 -12.09 22.83
CA ILE A 182 -2.91 -11.18 23.20
C ILE A 182 -1.61 -11.97 23.35
N GLY A 183 -0.53 -11.42 22.85
CA GLY A 183 0.81 -12.01 22.92
C GLY A 183 1.42 -11.93 24.31
N ASP A 184 2.69 -12.31 24.40
CA ASP A 184 3.45 -12.18 25.64
C ASP A 184 3.99 -10.76 25.81
N LEU A 185 3.25 -9.93 26.52
CA LEU A 185 3.61 -8.54 26.76
C LEU A 185 4.87 -8.37 27.65
N ARG A 186 5.42 -9.48 28.21
CA ARG A 186 6.67 -9.46 28.99
C ARG A 186 7.90 -9.71 28.11
N SER A 187 7.70 -10.13 26.86
CA SER A 187 8.79 -10.30 25.90
C SER A 187 9.49 -8.96 25.64
N PRO A 188 10.83 -8.89 25.71
CA PRO A 188 11.56 -7.66 25.40
C PRO A 188 11.26 -7.10 24.03
N GLU A 189 11.07 -7.97 23.02
CA GLU A 189 10.73 -7.56 21.66
C GLU A 189 9.34 -6.90 21.59
N VAL A 190 8.35 -7.44 22.31
CA VAL A 190 7.00 -6.86 22.38
C VAL A 190 7.01 -5.55 23.13
N LEU A 191 7.78 -5.44 24.22
CA LEU A 191 7.95 -4.18 24.94
C LEU A 191 8.63 -3.11 24.09
N LEU A 192 9.66 -3.47 23.32
CA LEU A 192 10.29 -2.59 22.35
C LEU A 192 9.31 -2.14 21.28
N ALA A 193 8.46 -3.05 20.77
CA ALA A 193 7.44 -2.72 19.78
C ALA A 193 6.38 -1.75 20.34
N LEU A 194 5.92 -1.95 21.58
CA LEU A 194 5.00 -1.04 22.26
C LEU A 194 5.63 0.34 22.48
N GLY A 195 6.89 0.37 22.92
CA GLY A 195 7.66 1.61 23.03
C GLY A 195 7.81 2.31 21.68
N GLY A 196 8.16 1.55 20.65
CA GLY A 196 8.27 2.06 19.27
C GLY A 196 6.96 2.62 18.73
N LEU A 197 5.85 1.93 18.95
CA LEU A 197 4.52 2.40 18.61
C LEU A 197 4.22 3.75 19.28
N LEU A 198 4.49 3.85 20.59
CA LEU A 198 4.27 5.07 21.35
C LEU A 198 5.15 6.22 20.82
N VAL A 199 6.43 5.96 20.55
CA VAL A 199 7.35 6.96 19.98
C VAL A 199 6.85 7.45 18.63
N ILE A 200 6.47 6.56 17.71
CA ILE A 200 5.94 6.96 16.38
C ILE A 200 4.68 7.80 16.55
N VAL A 201 3.73 7.36 17.38
CA VAL A 201 2.46 8.08 17.62
C VAL A 201 2.73 9.48 18.18
N ILE A 202 3.65 9.62 19.15
CA ILE A 202 4.00 10.94 19.72
C ILE A 202 4.64 11.84 18.65
N LEU A 203 5.58 11.31 17.84
CA LEU A 203 6.22 12.09 16.78
C LEU A 203 5.20 12.58 15.74
N VAL A 204 4.30 11.67 15.31
CA VAL A 204 3.23 12.01 14.36
C VAL A 204 2.25 13.02 14.97
N ALA A 205 1.82 12.82 16.22
CA ALA A 205 0.91 13.74 16.93
C ALA A 205 1.51 15.14 17.12
N ARG A 206 2.83 15.24 17.30
CA ARG A 206 3.57 16.50 17.37
C ARG A 206 3.84 17.12 15.99
N GLY A 207 3.40 16.50 14.91
CA GLY A 207 3.63 16.98 13.54
C GLY A 207 5.08 16.89 13.09
N VAL A 208 5.91 16.02 13.70
CA VAL A 208 7.30 15.84 13.30
C VAL A 208 7.35 15.24 11.91
N LYS A 209 7.95 15.96 10.96
CA LYS A 209 8.12 15.50 9.58
C LYS A 209 9.02 14.24 9.58
N GLY A 210 8.54 13.17 8.94
CA GLY A 210 9.23 11.88 8.96
C GLY A 210 9.17 11.15 10.31
N GLY A 211 8.18 11.47 11.17
CA GLY A 211 8.03 10.85 12.48
C GLY A 211 8.00 9.32 12.45
N ILE A 212 7.50 8.72 11.36
CA ILE A 212 7.49 7.26 11.19
C ILE A 212 8.91 6.72 11.03
N ILE A 213 9.70 7.22 10.09
CA ILE A 213 11.08 6.73 9.87
C ILE A 213 12.00 7.04 11.05
N LEU A 214 11.83 8.21 11.67
CA LEU A 214 12.56 8.55 12.91
C LEU A 214 12.19 7.61 14.05
N GLY A 215 10.92 7.28 14.22
CA GLY A 215 10.47 6.36 15.24
C GLY A 215 10.99 4.93 15.01
N ILE A 216 11.01 4.46 13.76
CA ILE A 216 11.65 3.19 13.39
C ILE A 216 13.13 3.22 13.79
N GLY A 217 13.86 4.28 13.42
CA GLY A 217 15.29 4.43 13.73
C GLY A 217 15.56 4.47 15.24
N LEU A 218 14.79 5.23 16.01
CA LEU A 218 14.92 5.33 17.45
C LEU A 218 14.64 3.98 18.15
N THR A 219 13.59 3.28 17.71
CA THR A 219 13.24 1.97 18.27
C THR A 219 14.30 0.93 17.94
N ALA A 220 14.83 0.94 16.71
CA ALA A 220 15.93 0.07 16.31
C ALA A 220 17.21 0.36 17.13
N ALA A 221 17.55 1.63 17.30
CA ALA A 221 18.69 2.03 18.15
C ALA A 221 18.54 1.56 19.59
N ALA A 222 17.34 1.72 20.19
CA ALA A 222 17.05 1.21 21.52
C ALA A 222 17.19 -0.32 21.58
N GLY A 223 16.66 -1.04 20.57
CA GLY A 223 16.81 -2.50 20.48
C GLY A 223 18.26 -2.93 20.40
N LEU A 224 19.07 -2.27 19.56
CA LEU A 224 20.51 -2.56 19.43
C LEU A 224 21.26 -2.31 20.73
N LEU A 225 20.96 -1.24 21.48
CA LEU A 225 21.55 -0.95 22.78
C LEU A 225 21.20 -2.01 23.84
N LEU A 226 20.04 -2.63 23.72
CA LEU A 226 19.57 -3.73 24.58
C LEU A 226 20.04 -5.12 24.10
N GLY A 227 20.85 -5.18 23.04
CA GLY A 227 21.40 -6.44 22.51
C GLY A 227 20.44 -7.18 21.55
N HIS A 228 19.38 -6.52 21.09
CA HIS A 228 18.43 -7.07 20.12
C HIS A 228 18.73 -6.56 18.70
N GLY A 229 19.25 -7.44 17.85
CA GLY A 229 19.53 -7.16 16.43
C GLY A 229 21.02 -7.05 16.10
N ALA A 230 21.31 -6.73 14.85
CA ALA A 230 22.66 -6.55 14.35
C ALA A 230 22.89 -5.09 13.91
N ALA A 231 24.04 -4.55 14.21
CA ALA A 231 24.44 -3.22 13.76
C ALA A 231 24.63 -3.20 12.23
N PRO A 232 24.49 -2.04 11.58
CA PRO A 232 24.79 -1.89 10.15
C PRO A 232 26.21 -2.35 9.81
N LYS A 233 26.38 -3.13 8.75
CA LYS A 233 27.69 -3.59 8.26
C LYS A 233 28.54 -2.47 7.67
N GLY A 234 27.93 -1.33 7.36
CA GLY A 234 28.57 -0.16 6.78
C GLY A 234 27.57 0.99 6.65
N ILE A 235 28.07 2.18 6.30
CA ILE A 235 27.22 3.35 6.08
C ILE A 235 26.75 3.43 4.62
N ALA A 236 27.61 3.05 3.67
CA ALA A 236 27.33 3.12 2.24
C ALA A 236 27.82 1.86 1.52
N ALA A 237 27.14 1.51 0.44
CA ALA A 237 27.54 0.45 -0.46
C ALA A 237 27.31 0.87 -1.93
N LEU A 238 28.00 0.20 -2.84
CA LEU A 238 27.75 0.36 -4.26
C LEU A 238 26.41 -0.32 -4.61
N PRO A 239 25.46 0.40 -5.19
CA PRO A 239 24.20 -0.22 -5.65
C PRO A 239 24.47 -1.21 -6.77
N PHE A 240 23.53 -2.14 -6.96
CA PHE A 240 23.56 -3.15 -8.02
C PHE A 240 24.67 -4.21 -7.91
N THR A 241 25.37 -4.28 -6.80
CA THR A 241 26.44 -5.26 -6.57
C THR A 241 26.10 -6.18 -5.41
N GLY A 242 26.60 -7.43 -5.45
CA GLY A 242 26.41 -8.40 -4.36
C GLY A 242 24.94 -8.63 -4.02
N GLU A 243 24.59 -8.50 -2.76
CA GLU A 243 23.23 -8.68 -2.23
C GLU A 243 22.25 -7.59 -2.70
N TYR A 244 22.74 -6.45 -3.19
CA TYR A 244 21.96 -5.35 -3.76
C TYR A 244 21.77 -5.44 -5.28
N SER A 245 22.20 -6.55 -5.89
CA SER A 245 21.98 -6.81 -7.31
C SER A 245 20.52 -7.07 -7.59
N LEU A 246 19.99 -6.48 -8.68
CA LEU A 246 18.64 -6.75 -9.17
C LEU A 246 18.51 -8.05 -9.97
N ALA A 247 19.63 -8.65 -10.39
CA ALA A 247 19.64 -9.82 -11.26
C ALA A 247 18.77 -11.00 -10.77
N PRO A 248 18.61 -11.26 -9.45
CA PRO A 248 17.73 -12.33 -8.98
C PRO A 248 16.25 -12.08 -9.22
N ILE A 249 15.80 -10.82 -9.29
CA ILE A 249 14.37 -10.47 -9.29
C ILE A 249 13.91 -9.70 -10.53
N ALA A 250 14.76 -8.84 -11.11
CA ALA A 250 14.38 -8.04 -12.26
C ALA A 250 14.07 -8.91 -13.48
N PHE A 251 13.00 -8.58 -14.18
CA PHE A 251 12.50 -9.29 -15.37
C PHE A 251 12.19 -10.79 -15.14
N ARG A 252 12.00 -11.23 -13.88
CA ARG A 252 11.67 -12.62 -13.51
C ARG A 252 10.17 -12.88 -13.38
N LEU A 253 9.34 -11.97 -13.88
CA LEU A 253 7.88 -12.08 -13.82
C LEU A 253 7.38 -13.21 -14.75
N ASP A 254 6.39 -13.96 -14.27
CA ASP A 254 5.72 -15.02 -15.04
C ASP A 254 4.39 -14.49 -15.61
N ILE A 255 4.44 -13.85 -16.80
CA ILE A 255 3.24 -13.34 -17.48
C ILE A 255 2.36 -14.49 -18.00
N PRO A 256 2.89 -15.55 -18.69
CA PRO A 256 2.05 -16.65 -19.15
C PRO A 256 1.32 -17.37 -18.02
N GLY A 257 1.95 -17.51 -16.86
CA GLY A 257 1.36 -18.14 -15.70
C GLY A 257 0.15 -17.42 -15.14
N VAL A 258 0.07 -16.07 -15.30
CA VAL A 258 -1.04 -15.26 -14.80
C VAL A 258 -2.12 -14.96 -15.85
N LEU A 259 -1.87 -15.22 -17.13
CA LEU A 259 -2.87 -15.06 -18.20
C LEU A 259 -3.78 -16.30 -18.29
N ARG A 260 -4.34 -16.71 -17.14
CA ARG A 260 -5.29 -17.81 -17.01
C ARG A 260 -6.57 -17.31 -16.38
N LEU A 261 -7.69 -17.97 -16.69
CA LEU A 261 -9.00 -17.54 -16.16
C LEU A 261 -9.05 -17.57 -14.63
N SER A 262 -8.36 -18.51 -13.99
CA SER A 262 -8.24 -18.59 -12.52
C SER A 262 -7.51 -17.41 -11.89
N PHE A 263 -6.67 -16.67 -12.63
CA PHE A 263 -5.99 -15.46 -12.15
C PHE A 263 -6.80 -14.18 -12.37
N LEU A 264 -7.86 -14.21 -13.18
CA LEU A 264 -8.68 -13.04 -13.48
C LEU A 264 -9.14 -12.29 -12.21
N PRO A 265 -9.59 -12.97 -11.13
CA PRO A 265 -9.98 -12.29 -9.91
C PRO A 265 -8.83 -11.53 -9.22
N ILE A 266 -7.63 -12.11 -9.23
CA ILE A 266 -6.43 -11.50 -8.65
C ILE A 266 -6.03 -10.25 -9.45
N LEU A 267 -6.01 -10.38 -10.78
CA LEU A 267 -5.72 -9.26 -11.68
C LEU A 267 -6.72 -8.12 -11.51
N LEU A 268 -8.01 -8.46 -11.41
CA LEU A 268 -9.07 -7.49 -11.15
C LEU A 268 -8.91 -6.81 -9.79
N THR A 269 -8.56 -7.58 -8.77
CA THR A 269 -8.33 -7.03 -7.41
C THR A 269 -7.16 -6.06 -7.39
N LEU A 270 -5.99 -6.46 -7.92
CA LEU A 270 -4.82 -5.58 -7.98
C LEU A 270 -5.10 -4.32 -8.82
N PHE A 271 -5.80 -4.49 -9.95
CA PHE A 271 -6.23 -3.37 -10.77
C PHE A 271 -7.14 -2.40 -9.99
N LEU A 272 -8.19 -2.93 -9.33
CA LEU A 272 -9.15 -2.09 -8.59
C LEU A 272 -8.50 -1.42 -7.37
N MET A 273 -7.63 -2.13 -6.65
CA MET A 273 -6.88 -1.56 -5.53
C MET A 273 -6.04 -0.36 -6.01
N GLY A 274 -5.16 -0.55 -6.98
CA GLY A 274 -4.32 0.52 -7.51
C GLY A 274 -5.12 1.67 -8.11
N PHE A 275 -6.19 1.36 -8.86
CA PHE A 275 -7.07 2.35 -9.45
C PHE A 275 -7.79 3.23 -8.40
N LEU A 276 -8.34 2.60 -7.35
CA LEU A 276 -9.07 3.30 -6.29
C LEU A 276 -8.12 4.06 -5.35
N ASP A 277 -6.97 3.49 -5.04
CA ASP A 277 -5.96 4.14 -4.20
C ASP A 277 -5.38 5.37 -4.89
N THR A 278 -5.04 5.26 -6.19
CA THR A 278 -4.66 6.42 -7.01
C THR A 278 -5.73 7.51 -7.01
N LEU A 279 -6.99 7.15 -7.27
CA LEU A 279 -8.09 8.15 -7.28
C LEU A 279 -8.26 8.81 -5.91
N GLY A 280 -8.29 8.02 -4.84
CA GLY A 280 -8.44 8.50 -3.47
C GLY A 280 -7.29 9.44 -3.07
N THR A 281 -6.07 9.04 -3.37
CA THR A 281 -4.86 9.81 -3.08
C THR A 281 -4.81 11.11 -3.87
N LEU A 282 -5.06 11.08 -5.18
CA LEU A 282 -5.05 12.30 -6.01
C LEU A 282 -6.10 13.32 -5.55
N VAL A 283 -7.31 12.86 -5.23
CA VAL A 283 -8.36 13.75 -4.71
C VAL A 283 -8.01 14.25 -3.29
N GLY A 284 -7.52 13.37 -2.41
CA GLY A 284 -7.12 13.73 -1.04
C GLY A 284 -5.97 14.74 -1.00
N VAL A 285 -4.92 14.49 -1.78
CA VAL A 285 -3.76 15.39 -1.92
C VAL A 285 -4.17 16.68 -2.62
N GLY A 286 -5.03 16.60 -3.63
CA GLY A 286 -5.58 17.74 -4.35
C GLY A 286 -6.40 18.65 -3.42
N ALA A 287 -7.21 18.09 -2.55
CA ALA A 287 -7.98 18.84 -1.55
C ALA A 287 -7.05 19.54 -0.53
N ALA A 288 -6.03 18.82 -0.04
CA ALA A 288 -5.06 19.39 0.90
C ALA A 288 -4.24 20.55 0.29
N GLY A 289 -4.06 20.55 -1.03
CA GLY A 289 -3.31 21.56 -1.76
C GLY A 289 -4.16 22.67 -2.40
N GLY A 290 -5.48 22.64 -2.26
CA GLY A 290 -6.38 23.55 -2.97
C GLY A 290 -6.27 23.42 -4.50
N MET A 291 -5.96 22.23 -5.01
CA MET A 291 -5.75 21.95 -6.44
C MET A 291 -6.99 21.36 -7.12
N LEU A 292 -8.09 21.18 -6.39
CA LEU A 292 -9.35 20.71 -6.96
C LEU A 292 -10.09 21.84 -7.68
N ASP A 293 -10.83 21.49 -8.73
CA ASP A 293 -11.75 22.42 -9.39
C ASP A 293 -13.01 22.67 -8.54
N GLU A 294 -13.88 23.59 -8.99
CA GLU A 294 -15.13 23.96 -8.29
C GLU A 294 -16.08 22.76 -8.08
N ARG A 295 -15.91 21.68 -8.87
CA ARG A 295 -16.69 20.45 -8.77
C ARG A 295 -16.01 19.39 -7.88
N GLY A 296 -14.89 19.72 -7.25
CA GLY A 296 -14.13 18.80 -6.42
C GLY A 296 -13.31 17.75 -7.21
N ASN A 297 -13.10 17.95 -8.51
CA ASN A 297 -12.29 17.04 -9.32
C ASN A 297 -10.83 17.50 -9.39
N PHE A 298 -9.92 16.53 -9.52
CA PHE A 298 -8.50 16.82 -9.73
C PHE A 298 -8.25 17.17 -11.21
N PRO A 299 -7.78 18.40 -11.53
CA PRO A 299 -7.62 18.84 -12.90
C PRO A 299 -6.58 18.01 -13.67
N ARG A 300 -6.91 17.64 -14.91
CA ARG A 300 -6.03 16.85 -15.79
C ARG A 300 -5.59 15.53 -15.16
N ILE A 301 -6.43 14.91 -14.35
CA ILE A 301 -6.15 13.66 -13.60
C ILE A 301 -5.64 12.51 -14.48
N LYS A 302 -5.91 12.53 -15.80
CA LYS A 302 -5.45 11.52 -16.75
C LYS A 302 -3.92 11.36 -16.73
N ARG A 303 -3.16 12.46 -16.62
CA ARG A 303 -1.68 12.40 -16.63
C ARG A 303 -1.11 11.70 -15.39
N PRO A 304 -1.46 12.10 -14.14
CA PRO A 304 -1.04 11.36 -12.95
C PRO A 304 -1.42 9.87 -12.99
N MET A 305 -2.62 9.53 -13.45
CA MET A 305 -3.05 8.13 -13.55
C MET A 305 -2.24 7.33 -14.57
N ILE A 306 -1.81 7.94 -15.68
CA ILE A 306 -0.89 7.29 -16.63
C ILE A 306 0.47 7.05 -15.94
N VAL A 307 0.95 8.01 -15.16
CA VAL A 307 2.21 7.85 -14.41
C VAL A 307 2.12 6.66 -13.47
N ASP A 308 1.04 6.56 -12.70
CA ASP A 308 0.85 5.46 -11.75
C ASP A 308 0.78 4.11 -12.47
N ALA A 309 0.02 4.02 -13.56
CA ALA A 309 -0.11 2.80 -14.35
C ALA A 309 1.25 2.35 -14.94
N VAL A 310 2.01 3.29 -15.53
CA VAL A 310 3.33 2.99 -16.08
C VAL A 310 4.33 2.63 -14.98
N THR A 311 4.28 3.31 -13.83
CA THR A 311 5.14 2.99 -12.68
C THR A 311 4.79 1.63 -12.09
N CYS A 312 3.51 1.26 -12.04
CA CYS A 312 3.07 -0.07 -11.61
C CYS A 312 3.67 -1.17 -12.51
N MET A 313 3.61 -1.00 -13.84
CA MET A 313 4.26 -1.92 -14.78
C MET A 313 5.77 -2.00 -14.55
N PHE A 314 6.42 -0.85 -14.41
CA PHE A 314 7.86 -0.77 -14.14
C PHE A 314 8.24 -1.46 -12.83
N SER A 315 7.43 -1.32 -11.79
CA SER A 315 7.61 -1.97 -10.50
C SER A 315 7.57 -3.51 -10.61
N GLY A 316 6.61 -4.05 -11.36
CA GLY A 316 6.56 -5.49 -11.67
C GLY A 316 7.81 -5.99 -12.41
N LEU A 317 8.33 -5.20 -13.37
CA LEU A 317 9.57 -5.52 -14.09
C LEU A 317 10.80 -5.50 -13.17
N LEU A 318 10.86 -4.57 -12.22
CA LEU A 318 11.98 -4.47 -11.28
C LEU A 318 11.94 -5.52 -10.16
N GLY A 319 10.79 -6.10 -9.87
CA GLY A 319 10.66 -7.08 -8.78
C GLY A 319 10.14 -6.48 -7.47
N THR A 320 9.31 -5.43 -7.52
CA THR A 320 8.62 -4.86 -6.36
C THR A 320 7.10 -4.84 -6.56
N SER A 321 6.35 -4.39 -5.54
CA SER A 321 4.88 -4.34 -5.58
C SER A 321 4.36 -3.20 -6.47
N THR A 322 3.02 -3.17 -6.65
CA THR A 322 2.33 -2.06 -7.33
C THR A 322 2.71 -0.71 -6.74
N SER A 323 2.84 0.29 -7.58
CA SER A 323 3.27 1.64 -7.20
C SER A 323 2.31 2.70 -7.74
N GLY A 324 2.16 3.78 -7.01
CA GLY A 324 1.37 4.94 -7.42
C GLY A 324 1.52 6.13 -6.50
N ALA A 325 0.62 7.10 -6.63
CA ALA A 325 0.65 8.36 -5.91
C ALA A 325 0.59 8.17 -4.39
N PHE A 326 1.46 8.89 -3.66
CA PHE A 326 1.59 8.79 -2.20
C PHE A 326 0.90 9.95 -1.49
N ILE A 327 0.06 9.63 -0.50
CA ILE A 327 -0.72 10.62 0.26
C ILE A 327 0.17 11.51 1.12
N GLU A 328 1.35 11.05 1.51
CA GLU A 328 2.37 11.80 2.24
C GLU A 328 2.85 13.04 1.48
N SER A 329 2.63 13.09 0.17
CA SER A 329 2.87 14.27 -0.66
C SER A 329 2.09 15.50 -0.18
N ALA A 330 0.98 15.29 0.53
CA ALA A 330 0.23 16.35 1.19
C ALA A 330 1.09 17.15 2.19
N ALA A 331 2.12 16.53 2.78
CA ALA A 331 3.03 17.23 3.69
C ALA A 331 3.87 18.29 2.95
N GLY A 332 4.48 17.93 1.81
CA GLY A 332 5.21 18.89 0.98
C GLY A 332 4.31 19.94 0.34
N ILE A 333 3.09 19.58 0.00
CA ILE A 333 2.10 20.51 -0.54
C ILE A 333 1.67 21.55 0.52
N ARG A 334 1.54 21.16 1.78
CA ARG A 334 1.30 22.12 2.89
C ARG A 334 2.47 23.07 3.11
N GLU A 335 3.69 22.69 2.74
CA GLU A 335 4.85 23.60 2.71
C GLU A 335 4.83 24.58 1.53
N GLY A 336 3.86 24.45 0.64
CA GLY A 336 3.69 25.34 -0.51
C GLY A 336 4.13 24.77 -1.85
N ALA A 337 4.54 23.49 -1.94
CA ALA A 337 4.81 22.83 -3.23
C ALA A 337 3.54 22.78 -4.10
N ARG A 338 3.68 23.10 -5.38
CA ARG A 338 2.56 23.18 -6.33
C ARG A 338 2.87 22.54 -7.69
N THR A 339 4.10 22.22 -7.96
CA THR A 339 4.55 21.79 -9.30
C THR A 339 5.32 20.47 -9.24
N GLY A 340 5.58 19.92 -10.42
CA GLY A 340 6.36 18.69 -10.56
C GLY A 340 7.81 18.79 -10.09
N LEU A 341 8.32 20.00 -9.85
CA LEU A 341 9.68 20.18 -9.34
C LEU A 341 9.85 19.52 -7.96
N ALA A 342 8.84 19.61 -7.08
CA ALA A 342 8.87 18.94 -5.78
C ALA A 342 8.92 17.41 -5.92
N ALA A 343 8.16 16.83 -6.84
CA ALA A 343 8.23 15.39 -7.10
C ALA A 343 9.61 14.95 -7.62
N ILE A 344 10.23 15.75 -8.49
CA ILE A 344 11.60 15.49 -8.96
C ILE A 344 12.59 15.52 -7.80
N VAL A 345 12.49 16.51 -6.91
CA VAL A 345 13.36 16.59 -5.73
C VAL A 345 13.21 15.35 -4.87
N THR A 346 11.97 14.92 -4.63
CA THR A 346 11.70 13.67 -3.90
C THR A 346 12.36 12.48 -4.58
N GLY A 347 12.19 12.32 -5.90
CA GLY A 347 12.81 11.26 -6.67
C GLY A 347 14.35 11.27 -6.61
N LEU A 348 14.97 12.44 -6.70
CA LEU A 348 16.43 12.58 -6.58
C LEU A 348 16.94 12.22 -5.17
N LEU A 349 16.21 12.58 -4.11
CA LEU A 349 16.56 12.18 -2.75
C LEU A 349 16.43 10.65 -2.55
N PHE A 350 15.44 10.01 -3.18
CA PHE A 350 15.38 8.54 -3.24
C PHE A 350 16.57 7.97 -4.02
N ALA A 351 16.97 8.58 -5.14
CA ALA A 351 18.14 8.13 -5.89
C ALA A 351 19.44 8.24 -5.04
N CYS A 352 19.58 9.30 -4.26
CA CYS A 352 20.69 9.43 -3.32
C CYS A 352 20.65 8.38 -2.21
N SER A 353 19.47 7.98 -1.72
CA SER A 353 19.33 7.01 -0.65
C SER A 353 19.78 5.60 -1.03
N ILE A 354 19.88 5.30 -2.32
CA ILE A 354 20.32 3.97 -2.82
C ILE A 354 21.72 3.59 -2.35
N PHE A 355 22.58 4.58 -2.07
CA PHE A 355 23.93 4.34 -1.56
C PHE A 355 23.94 4.00 -0.07
N PHE A 356 22.85 4.30 0.66
CA PHE A 356 22.75 4.12 2.10
C PHE A 356 21.95 2.86 2.51
N ILE A 357 21.75 1.92 1.59
CA ILE A 357 21.02 0.67 1.85
C ILE A 357 21.59 -0.11 3.05
N PRO A 358 22.91 -0.21 3.30
CA PRO A 358 23.43 -0.92 4.47
C PRO A 358 22.93 -0.39 5.81
N VAL A 359 22.53 0.89 5.90
CA VAL A 359 21.91 1.48 7.09
C VAL A 359 20.44 1.07 7.22
N LEU A 360 19.75 0.85 6.09
CA LEU A 360 18.34 0.48 6.07
C LEU A 360 18.11 -1.02 6.32
N GLU A 361 19.05 -1.88 5.91
CA GLU A 361 18.94 -3.32 5.97
C GLU A 361 18.69 -3.88 7.39
N PRO A 362 19.41 -3.47 8.43
CA PRO A 362 19.12 -3.90 9.80
C PRO A 362 17.70 -3.53 10.22
N LEU A 363 17.22 -2.32 9.86
CA LEU A 363 15.87 -1.86 10.19
C LEU A 363 14.79 -2.77 9.60
N GLN A 364 15.03 -3.33 8.42
CA GLN A 364 14.10 -4.24 7.72
C GLN A 364 14.00 -5.62 8.39
N SER A 365 14.99 -6.01 9.19
CA SER A 365 15.00 -7.28 9.92
C SER A 365 14.37 -7.18 11.32
N LEU A 366 14.33 -5.99 11.91
CA LEU A 366 13.85 -5.73 13.27
C LEU A 366 12.34 -5.51 13.30
N ARG A 367 11.57 -6.60 13.47
CA ARG A 367 10.08 -6.54 13.47
C ARG A 367 9.56 -5.56 14.52
N PHE A 368 10.15 -5.53 15.71
CA PHE A 368 9.76 -4.60 16.78
C PHE A 368 9.98 -3.12 16.40
N ALA A 369 10.82 -2.83 15.41
CA ALA A 369 11.10 -1.47 14.97
C ALA A 369 10.20 -1.02 13.81
N TYR A 370 10.06 -1.85 12.74
CA TYR A 370 9.28 -1.44 11.56
C TYR A 370 7.79 -1.76 11.66
N ALA A 371 7.41 -2.85 12.32
CA ALA A 371 6.01 -3.28 12.30
C ALA A 371 5.05 -2.31 13.05
N PRO A 372 5.46 -1.58 14.11
CA PRO A 372 4.65 -0.50 14.67
C PRO A 372 4.25 0.57 13.65
N ALA A 373 5.08 0.81 12.62
CA ALA A 373 4.73 1.75 11.55
C ALA A 373 3.50 1.30 10.76
N LEU A 374 3.31 -0.01 10.54
CA LEU A 374 2.13 -0.56 9.88
C LEU A 374 0.85 -0.24 10.67
N ILE A 375 0.91 -0.34 12.01
CA ILE A 375 -0.22 -0.01 12.89
C ILE A 375 -0.57 1.47 12.74
N VAL A 376 0.44 2.35 12.74
CA VAL A 376 0.23 3.80 12.62
C VAL A 376 -0.30 4.19 11.23
N VAL A 377 0.25 3.60 10.16
CA VAL A 377 -0.26 3.82 8.79
C VAL A 377 -1.72 3.38 8.69
N GLY A 378 -2.04 2.20 9.22
CA GLY A 378 -3.42 1.72 9.28
C GLY A 378 -4.35 2.65 10.07
N MET A 379 -3.90 3.16 11.22
CA MET A 379 -4.63 4.14 12.04
C MET A 379 -4.90 5.43 11.24
N LEU A 380 -3.95 5.92 10.46
CA LEU A 380 -4.15 7.14 9.64
C LEU A 380 -5.22 6.93 8.56
N MET A 381 -5.33 5.72 8.00
CA MET A 381 -6.33 5.39 6.98
C MET A 381 -7.75 5.26 7.55
N ILE A 382 -7.90 4.89 8.83
CA ILE A 382 -9.22 4.67 9.47
C ILE A 382 -10.07 5.95 9.55
N SER A 383 -9.46 7.13 9.46
CA SER A 383 -10.17 8.41 9.47
C SER A 383 -11.25 8.52 8.37
N SER A 384 -11.12 7.75 7.30
CA SER A 384 -12.10 7.68 6.21
C SER A 384 -13.46 7.11 6.66
N VAL A 385 -13.53 6.38 7.80
CA VAL A 385 -14.76 5.78 8.31
C VAL A 385 -15.82 6.85 8.62
N ALA A 386 -15.42 8.01 9.14
CA ALA A 386 -16.33 9.10 9.48
C ALA A 386 -17.10 9.69 8.29
N LYS A 387 -16.69 9.34 7.07
CA LYS A 387 -17.32 9.82 5.84
C LYS A 387 -18.19 8.77 5.15
N ILE A 388 -18.36 7.59 5.73
CA ILE A 388 -19.29 6.56 5.27
C ILE A 388 -20.72 7.01 5.62
N GLU A 389 -21.66 6.80 4.72
CA GLU A 389 -23.07 7.14 4.93
C GLU A 389 -23.72 6.03 5.77
N PHE A 390 -23.84 6.27 7.10
CA PHE A 390 -24.40 5.29 8.04
C PHE A 390 -25.93 5.24 8.06
N ASP A 391 -26.61 6.23 7.50
CA ASP A 391 -28.06 6.30 7.48
C ASP A 391 -28.70 5.45 6.37
N ASP A 392 -27.93 5.04 5.36
CA ASP A 392 -28.38 4.18 4.26
C ASP A 392 -27.84 2.75 4.37
N LEU A 393 -28.67 1.79 4.78
CA LEU A 393 -28.29 0.39 4.92
C LEU A 393 -27.78 -0.24 3.62
N THR A 394 -28.22 0.26 2.45
CA THR A 394 -27.72 -0.22 1.16
C THR A 394 -26.29 0.21 0.87
N GLU A 395 -25.77 1.22 1.57
CA GLU A 395 -24.38 1.67 1.56
C GLU A 395 -23.57 1.08 2.74
N VAL A 396 -24.17 1.08 3.95
CA VAL A 396 -23.49 0.62 5.18
C VAL A 396 -23.17 -0.87 5.14
N VAL A 397 -24.11 -1.72 4.71
CA VAL A 397 -23.90 -3.17 4.73
C VAL A 397 -22.74 -3.58 3.81
N PRO A 398 -22.66 -3.17 2.53
CA PRO A 398 -21.50 -3.45 1.70
C PRO A 398 -20.21 -2.86 2.27
N ALA A 399 -20.24 -1.62 2.80
CA ALA A 399 -19.09 -0.97 3.40
C ALA A 399 -18.57 -1.73 4.64
N PHE A 400 -19.45 -2.13 5.53
CA PHE A 400 -19.13 -2.93 6.72
C PHE A 400 -18.53 -4.29 6.35
N LEU A 401 -19.18 -5.01 5.43
CA LEU A 401 -18.70 -6.32 4.98
C LEU A 401 -17.36 -6.22 4.26
N THR A 402 -17.12 -5.14 3.49
CA THR A 402 -15.80 -4.87 2.92
C THR A 402 -14.72 -4.90 4.01
N ILE A 403 -14.90 -4.08 5.05
CA ILE A 403 -13.93 -3.93 6.13
C ILE A 403 -13.72 -5.25 6.88
N VAL A 404 -14.81 -5.87 7.30
CA VAL A 404 -14.79 -7.06 8.15
C VAL A 404 -14.21 -8.25 7.41
N ILE A 405 -14.66 -8.50 6.17
CA ILE A 405 -14.17 -9.63 5.38
C ILE A 405 -12.69 -9.48 5.04
N MET A 406 -12.23 -8.27 4.64
CA MET A 406 -10.80 -8.03 4.40
C MET A 406 -9.93 -8.43 5.60
N VAL A 407 -10.33 -8.01 6.79
CA VAL A 407 -9.55 -8.21 8.02
C VAL A 407 -9.61 -9.67 8.47
N PHE A 408 -10.82 -10.25 8.59
CA PHE A 408 -10.98 -11.57 9.18
C PHE A 408 -10.66 -12.73 8.24
N THR A 409 -10.69 -12.52 6.93
CA THR A 409 -10.20 -13.53 5.97
C THR A 409 -8.73 -13.36 5.62
N TYR A 410 -8.07 -12.36 6.22
CA TYR A 410 -6.67 -12.02 5.91
C TYR A 410 -6.43 -11.82 4.40
N ASN A 411 -7.46 -11.33 3.70
CA ASN A 411 -7.43 -11.17 2.24
C ASN A 411 -8.28 -9.98 1.78
N ILE A 412 -7.61 -8.98 1.21
CA ILE A 412 -8.24 -7.75 0.70
C ILE A 412 -9.23 -8.06 -0.44
N ALA A 413 -8.89 -9.04 -1.32
CA ALA A 413 -9.74 -9.41 -2.44
C ALA A 413 -11.12 -9.89 -2.01
N ASN A 414 -11.19 -10.67 -0.93
CA ASN A 414 -12.46 -11.21 -0.43
C ASN A 414 -13.44 -10.09 -0.04
N GLY A 415 -12.96 -9.09 0.70
CA GLY A 415 -13.80 -7.95 1.10
C GLY A 415 -14.20 -7.08 -0.08
N LEU A 416 -13.25 -6.80 -0.98
CA LEU A 416 -13.50 -5.99 -2.17
C LEU A 416 -14.56 -6.64 -3.07
N THR A 417 -14.38 -7.90 -3.43
CA THR A 417 -15.29 -8.62 -4.34
C THR A 417 -16.67 -8.84 -3.73
N ALA A 418 -16.74 -9.20 -2.44
CA ALA A 418 -18.01 -9.36 -1.74
C ALA A 418 -18.84 -8.08 -1.77
N ALA A 419 -18.22 -6.94 -1.49
CA ALA A 419 -18.91 -5.66 -1.49
C ALA A 419 -19.39 -5.23 -2.89
N LEU A 420 -18.53 -5.42 -3.90
CA LEU A 420 -18.87 -5.08 -5.29
C LEU A 420 -20.04 -5.92 -5.83
N VAL A 421 -20.21 -7.15 -5.36
CA VAL A 421 -21.37 -8.00 -5.68
C VAL A 421 -22.60 -7.59 -4.87
N LEU A 422 -22.43 -7.37 -3.57
CA LEU A 422 -23.57 -7.11 -2.66
C LEU A 422 -24.19 -5.74 -2.86
N HIS A 423 -23.41 -4.70 -3.18
CA HIS A 423 -23.93 -3.34 -3.30
C HIS A 423 -25.04 -3.20 -4.38
N PRO A 424 -24.85 -3.59 -5.67
CA PRO A 424 -25.91 -3.52 -6.64
C PRO A 424 -27.06 -4.48 -6.31
N LEU A 425 -26.77 -5.65 -5.73
CA LEU A 425 -27.81 -6.60 -5.33
C LEU A 425 -28.73 -6.03 -4.24
N LEU A 426 -28.18 -5.41 -3.21
CA LEU A 426 -28.97 -4.77 -2.14
C LEU A 426 -29.79 -3.58 -2.66
N LYS A 427 -29.22 -2.75 -3.55
CA LYS A 427 -29.98 -1.67 -4.19
C LYS A 427 -31.17 -2.20 -5.00
N LEU A 428 -30.98 -3.28 -5.75
CA LEU A 428 -32.07 -3.92 -6.52
C LEU A 428 -33.15 -4.49 -5.61
N LEU A 429 -32.76 -5.24 -4.55
CA LEU A 429 -33.70 -5.83 -3.60
C LEU A 429 -34.45 -4.79 -2.76
N ALA A 430 -33.83 -3.64 -2.49
CA ALA A 430 -34.45 -2.49 -1.82
C ALA A 430 -35.37 -1.67 -2.75
N GLY A 431 -35.62 -2.08 -3.99
CA GLY A 431 -36.46 -1.38 -4.96
C GLY A 431 -35.80 -0.12 -5.55
N ARG A 432 -34.49 0.07 -5.34
CA ARG A 432 -33.72 1.25 -5.78
C ARG A 432 -32.92 0.98 -7.07
N ALA A 433 -33.50 0.23 -8.02
CA ALA A 433 -32.84 -0.18 -9.27
C ALA A 433 -32.28 1.01 -10.08
N ARG A 434 -32.90 2.19 -9.98
CA ARG A 434 -32.47 3.42 -10.68
C ARG A 434 -31.12 3.94 -10.20
N GLU A 435 -30.69 3.57 -9.01
CA GLU A 435 -29.40 3.97 -8.44
C GLU A 435 -28.26 3.03 -8.85
N VAL A 436 -28.59 1.86 -9.38
CA VAL A 436 -27.61 0.89 -9.84
C VAL A 436 -27.04 1.34 -11.19
N ARG A 437 -25.77 1.66 -11.21
CA ARG A 437 -25.06 2.07 -12.42
C ARG A 437 -24.60 0.85 -13.21
N SER A 438 -24.60 0.96 -14.54
CA SER A 438 -24.18 -0.14 -15.44
C SER A 438 -22.75 -0.66 -15.13
N GLY A 439 -21.84 0.23 -14.74
CA GLY A 439 -20.50 -0.13 -14.29
C GLY A 439 -20.50 -0.98 -13.03
N GLY A 440 -21.41 -0.71 -12.08
CA GLY A 440 -21.56 -1.52 -10.87
C GLY A 440 -22.03 -2.93 -11.17
N VAL A 441 -22.97 -3.09 -12.11
CA VAL A 441 -23.41 -4.41 -12.59
C VAL A 441 -22.28 -5.18 -13.28
N ALA A 442 -21.52 -4.50 -14.14
CA ALA A 442 -20.38 -5.12 -14.81
C ALA A 442 -19.30 -5.57 -13.82
N LEU A 443 -18.99 -4.74 -12.82
CA LEU A 443 -18.04 -5.12 -11.75
C LEU A 443 -18.58 -6.28 -10.92
N ALA A 444 -19.86 -6.25 -10.55
CA ALA A 444 -20.48 -7.35 -9.81
C ALA A 444 -20.41 -8.68 -10.58
N ALA A 445 -20.72 -8.65 -11.89
CA ALA A 445 -20.59 -9.83 -12.74
C ALA A 445 -19.15 -10.35 -12.80
N LEU A 446 -18.17 -9.45 -13.01
CA LEU A 446 -16.75 -9.81 -13.00
C LEU A 446 -16.30 -10.37 -11.65
N CYS A 447 -16.73 -9.75 -10.53
CA CYS A 447 -16.41 -10.23 -9.18
C CYS A 447 -17.11 -11.56 -8.86
N SER A 448 -18.29 -11.82 -9.41
CA SER A 448 -18.96 -13.11 -9.25
C SER A 448 -18.15 -14.25 -9.86
N LEU A 449 -17.37 -14.00 -10.91
CA LEU A 449 -16.44 -14.99 -11.49
C LEU A 449 -15.35 -15.43 -10.49
N TYR A 450 -15.01 -14.55 -9.51
CA TYR A 450 -14.08 -14.89 -8.43
C TYR A 450 -14.58 -16.11 -7.62
N TYR A 451 -15.88 -16.16 -7.33
CA TYR A 451 -16.47 -17.26 -6.54
C TYR A 451 -16.72 -18.52 -7.36
N VAL A 452 -16.81 -18.41 -8.69
CA VAL A 452 -17.05 -19.55 -9.59
C VAL A 452 -15.74 -20.17 -10.08
N PHE A 453 -14.76 -19.36 -10.42
CA PHE A 453 -13.51 -19.77 -11.07
C PHE A 453 -12.26 -19.45 -10.24
N GLY A 454 -12.43 -18.92 -9.03
CA GLY A 454 -11.32 -18.56 -8.14
C GLY A 454 -10.41 -19.75 -7.83
N LEU A 455 -9.20 -19.45 -7.38
CA LEU A 455 -8.26 -20.46 -6.91
C LEU A 455 -8.88 -21.18 -5.69
N PRO A 456 -8.72 -22.50 -5.59
CA PRO A 456 -9.19 -23.23 -4.43
C PRO A 456 -8.56 -22.66 -3.15
N HIS A 457 -9.38 -22.49 -2.13
CA HIS A 457 -9.00 -21.98 -0.81
C HIS A 457 -8.30 -23.05 0.01
#